data_c97fc389a7339889acde5f6851333be2
#
_entry.id   c97fc389a7339889acde5f6851333be2
#
_cell.length_a   1.000
_cell.length_b   1.000
_cell.length_c   1.000
_cell.angle_alpha   90.00
_cell.angle_beta   90.00
_cell.angle_gamma   90.00
#
_symmetry.space_group_name_H-M   'P 1'
#
loop_
_entity.id
_entity.type
_entity.pdbx_description
1 polymer ?
#
loop_
_entity_poly.entity_id
_entity_poly.type
_entity_poly.pdbx_seq_one_letter_code
_entity_poly.pdbx_strand_id
1 'polypeptide(L)'
;MDWRRAARLFPSLLMVLFLGACSRKTPRLNLLVWEGYADPSFVKAFEEENHCKVSASYMGSSDELMAKLRGGSAGNYDVISPSSDVATSIATSQLAAPLDLSKLPSYNLLSAQLISLPLVRSDGHIYGVPFMWGPDPIIYDTSAFAQPPDSWNLFWSPKYKGKVSVWDDLSTVYMAAQVLGYDRPDPSHLYNLSDQELEAVKKKLLELKPNVRKMWSTGGELTNLFENHEIVMAMGWPLNTADLKKAGFPAGETIPKENTTGWIDHLMITAGSENKELAHKFVEYMIQAKTQKLVTDKTHYVPANPQAAQFMSPDEIKSLHLDDVENYQRKIYFWQNVPRRAKYTEVWNDVKATQ
;
A
#
# COMPACT_ATOMS: atom_id res chain seq x y z
N MET A 1 7.38 -29.40 95.72
CA MET A 1 8.32 -30.20 94.95
C MET A 1 7.68 -30.50 93.59
N ASP A 2 7.73 -29.57 92.67
CA ASP A 2 7.19 -29.85 91.34
C ASP A 2 7.98 -29.00 90.32
N TRP A 3 8.67 -29.70 89.46
CA TRP A 3 9.42 -29.15 88.33
C TRP A 3 8.52 -29.09 87.14
N ARG A 4 8.09 -27.88 86.74
CA ARG A 4 7.39 -27.69 85.53
C ARG A 4 8.39 -27.32 84.41
N ARG A 5 8.45 -28.21 83.40
CA ARG A 5 9.24 -28.02 82.19
C ARG A 5 8.55 -27.00 81.25
N ALA A 6 9.19 -25.90 81.00
CA ALA A 6 8.78 -24.94 79.96
C ALA A 6 9.24 -25.41 78.55
N ALA A 7 8.29 -25.80 77.73
CA ALA A 7 8.53 -26.07 76.32
C ALA A 7 8.61 -24.75 75.58
N ARG A 8 9.76 -24.44 74.92
CA ARG A 8 9.94 -23.30 74.08
C ARG A 8 9.40 -23.70 72.68
N LEU A 9 8.32 -23.09 72.23
CA LEU A 9 7.82 -23.12 70.88
C LEU A 9 8.61 -22.11 70.06
N PHE A 10 9.37 -22.58 69.07
CA PHE A 10 9.94 -21.75 67.99
C PHE A 10 8.84 -21.54 66.92
N PRO A 11 8.47 -20.33 66.57
CA PRO A 11 7.65 -20.10 65.37
C PRO A 11 8.53 -20.18 64.14
N SER A 12 8.33 -21.23 63.32
CA SER A 12 8.90 -21.33 61.98
C SER A 12 8.30 -20.25 61.10
N LEU A 13 9.06 -19.22 60.81
CA LEU A 13 8.70 -18.14 59.88
C LEU A 13 8.77 -18.70 58.45
N LEU A 14 7.62 -19.10 57.91
CA LEU A 14 7.47 -19.54 56.53
C LEU A 14 7.58 -18.29 55.63
N MET A 15 8.76 -18.03 55.05
CA MET A 15 9.03 -16.95 54.10
C MET A 15 8.42 -17.36 52.74
N VAL A 16 7.19 -16.92 52.47
CA VAL A 16 6.53 -17.07 51.18
C VAL A 16 7.19 -16.10 50.22
N LEU A 17 8.09 -16.61 49.35
CA LEU A 17 8.62 -15.91 48.20
C LEU A 17 7.46 -15.70 47.21
N PHE A 18 6.85 -14.53 47.24
CA PHE A 18 6.02 -14.04 46.13
C PHE A 18 6.93 -13.80 44.93
N LEU A 19 7.10 -14.81 44.07
CA LEU A 19 7.56 -14.63 42.71
C LEU A 19 6.48 -13.78 42.01
N GLY A 20 6.64 -12.47 42.05
CA GLY A 20 5.87 -11.54 41.24
C GLY A 20 6.11 -11.87 39.79
N ALA A 21 5.28 -12.73 39.21
CA ALA A 21 5.19 -12.87 37.77
C ALA A 21 4.73 -11.51 37.23
N CYS A 22 5.67 -10.64 36.91
CA CYS A 22 5.41 -9.50 36.05
C CYS A 22 4.85 -10.07 34.75
N SER A 23 3.55 -10.08 34.62
CA SER A 23 2.86 -10.31 33.35
C SER A 23 3.37 -9.23 32.39
N ARG A 24 4.47 -9.49 31.68
CA ARG A 24 4.91 -8.62 30.58
C ARG A 24 3.77 -8.60 29.58
N LYS A 25 3.13 -7.46 29.41
CA LYS A 25 2.14 -7.26 28.36
C LYS A 25 2.80 -7.67 27.04
N THR A 26 2.15 -8.53 26.28
CA THR A 26 2.62 -8.92 24.95
C THR A 26 2.83 -7.65 24.13
N PRO A 27 4.05 -7.41 23.57
CA PRO A 27 4.30 -6.26 22.73
C PRO A 27 3.30 -6.20 21.58
N ARG A 28 2.86 -5.02 21.22
CA ARG A 28 1.94 -4.81 20.10
C ARG A 28 2.60 -3.91 19.07
N LEU A 29 2.53 -4.29 17.81
CA LEU A 29 2.96 -3.50 16.67
C LEU A 29 1.72 -3.02 15.90
N ASN A 30 1.54 -1.73 15.77
CA ASN A 30 0.41 -1.12 15.10
C ASN A 30 0.82 -0.66 13.71
N LEU A 31 0.08 -1.08 12.70
CA LEU A 31 0.34 -0.77 11.30
C LEU A 31 -0.75 0.16 10.74
N LEU A 32 -0.35 1.06 9.84
CA LEU A 32 -1.26 1.76 8.93
C LEU A 32 -0.76 1.51 7.50
N VAL A 33 -1.42 0.57 6.83
CA VAL A 33 -0.93 -0.03 5.59
C VAL A 33 -2.05 -0.17 4.55
N TRP A 34 -1.67 -0.42 3.30
CA TRP A 34 -2.62 -0.78 2.26
C TRP A 34 -3.25 -2.14 2.52
N GLU A 35 -4.43 -2.37 1.93
CA GLU A 35 -5.11 -3.66 1.95
C GLU A 35 -4.19 -4.76 1.37
N GLY A 36 -4.17 -5.93 2.02
CA GLY A 36 -3.30 -7.04 1.63
C GLY A 36 -1.93 -7.08 2.33
N TYR A 37 -1.44 -5.99 2.95
CA TYR A 37 -0.10 -5.94 3.55
C TYR A 37 -0.01 -6.43 5.00
N ALA A 38 -1.11 -6.88 5.56
CA ALA A 38 -1.15 -7.47 6.90
C ALA A 38 -2.02 -8.74 6.94
N ASP A 39 -1.94 -9.56 5.90
CA ASP A 39 -2.69 -10.81 5.84
C ASP A 39 -2.16 -11.82 6.88
N PRO A 40 -3.04 -12.52 7.60
CA PRO A 40 -2.64 -13.51 8.60
C PRO A 40 -1.75 -14.65 8.06
N SER A 41 -1.75 -14.94 6.77
CA SER A 41 -0.96 -15.99 6.16
C SER A 41 0.56 -15.80 6.32
N PHE A 42 1.01 -14.56 6.48
CA PHE A 42 2.42 -14.24 6.75
C PHE A 42 2.64 -13.49 8.08
N VAL A 43 1.66 -12.70 8.56
CA VAL A 43 1.81 -11.95 9.82
C VAL A 43 1.89 -12.87 11.03
N LYS A 44 1.16 -14.00 11.06
CA LYS A 44 1.18 -14.94 12.18
C LYS A 44 2.57 -15.51 12.46
N ALA A 45 3.33 -15.83 11.42
CA ALA A 45 4.70 -16.34 11.60
C ALA A 45 5.61 -15.31 12.30
N PHE A 46 5.48 -14.03 11.92
CA PHE A 46 6.19 -12.95 12.60
C PHE A 46 5.76 -12.78 14.06
N GLU A 47 4.46 -12.85 14.34
CA GLU A 47 3.92 -12.75 15.71
C GLU A 47 4.47 -13.86 16.62
N GLU A 48 4.50 -15.10 16.12
CA GLU A 48 5.00 -16.27 16.82
C GLU A 48 6.50 -16.16 17.12
N GLU A 49 7.30 -15.81 16.10
CA GLU A 49 8.74 -15.65 16.22
C GLU A 49 9.15 -14.54 17.20
N ASN A 50 8.42 -13.42 17.19
CA ASN A 50 8.74 -12.24 18.00
C ASN A 50 7.92 -12.11 19.28
N HIS A 51 7.07 -13.10 19.61
CA HIS A 51 6.20 -13.10 20.78
C HIS A 51 5.40 -11.80 20.94
N CYS A 52 4.84 -11.31 19.85
CA CYS A 52 4.12 -10.04 19.78
C CYS A 52 2.73 -10.20 19.13
N LYS A 53 1.98 -9.09 19.07
CA LYS A 53 0.75 -8.99 18.30
C LYS A 53 0.85 -7.85 17.30
N VAL A 54 0.42 -8.10 16.08
CA VAL A 54 0.30 -7.11 15.00
C VAL A 54 -1.15 -6.69 14.88
N SER A 55 -1.39 -5.39 14.87
CA SER A 55 -2.71 -4.79 14.61
C SER A 55 -2.59 -3.91 13.38
N ALA A 56 -3.39 -4.16 12.36
CA ALA A 56 -3.40 -3.36 11.16
C ALA A 56 -4.66 -2.49 11.07
N SER A 57 -4.46 -1.24 10.68
CA SER A 57 -5.48 -0.35 10.12
C SER A 57 -5.18 -0.22 8.64
N TYR A 58 -6.21 -0.27 7.81
CA TYR A 58 -6.06 -0.07 6.38
C TYR A 58 -6.40 1.36 6.00
N MET A 59 -5.82 1.83 4.91
CA MET A 59 -6.07 3.13 4.32
C MET A 59 -6.55 2.98 2.88
N GLY A 60 -7.40 3.89 2.44
CA GLY A 60 -7.97 3.89 1.10
C GLY A 60 -7.30 4.87 0.13
N SER A 61 -6.44 5.78 0.63
CA SER A 61 -5.72 6.76 -0.19
C SER A 61 -4.46 7.29 0.50
N SER A 62 -3.53 7.84 -0.30
CA SER A 62 -2.37 8.57 0.22
C SER A 62 -2.77 9.80 1.02
N ASP A 63 -3.87 10.48 0.66
CA ASP A 63 -4.37 11.65 1.40
C ASP A 63 -4.93 11.26 2.78
N GLU A 64 -5.58 10.09 2.90
CA GLU A 64 -6.01 9.56 4.20
C GLU A 64 -4.81 9.28 5.11
N LEU A 65 -3.75 8.65 4.59
CA LEU A 65 -2.51 8.45 5.33
C LEU A 65 -1.96 9.77 5.86
N MET A 66 -1.79 10.75 4.97
CA MET A 66 -1.24 12.06 5.33
C MET A 66 -2.10 12.79 6.36
N ALA A 67 -3.42 12.71 6.25
CA ALA A 67 -4.35 13.30 7.21
C ALA A 67 -4.22 12.67 8.60
N LYS A 68 -4.13 11.35 8.68
CA LYS A 68 -3.91 10.60 9.94
C LYS A 68 -2.58 10.97 10.59
N LEU A 69 -1.49 11.02 9.81
CA LEU A 69 -0.17 11.35 10.35
C LEU A 69 -0.09 12.79 10.86
N ARG A 70 -0.63 13.77 10.11
CA ARG A 70 -0.63 15.18 10.49
C ARG A 70 -1.62 15.52 11.60
N GLY A 71 -2.71 14.77 11.70
CA GLY A 71 -3.74 14.94 12.72
C GLY A 71 -3.36 14.48 14.13
N GLY A 72 -2.07 14.19 14.39
CA GLY A 72 -1.57 13.77 15.69
C GLY A 72 -1.67 12.28 15.97
N SER A 73 -2.15 11.49 14.99
CA SER A 73 -2.27 10.03 15.12
C SER A 73 -0.97 9.28 14.77
N ALA A 74 0.10 9.98 14.39
CA ALA A 74 1.36 9.37 13.99
C ALA A 74 1.93 8.45 15.10
N GLY A 75 1.82 8.82 16.37
CA GLY A 75 2.25 8.00 17.51
C GLY A 75 1.40 6.75 17.77
N ASN A 76 0.24 6.61 17.12
CA ASN A 76 -0.62 5.43 17.25
C ASN A 76 -0.18 4.27 16.34
N TYR A 77 0.71 4.54 15.39
CA TYR A 77 1.20 3.57 14.43
C TYR A 77 2.72 3.45 14.52
N ASP A 78 3.22 2.22 14.40
CA ASP A 78 4.65 1.91 14.42
C ASP A 78 5.22 1.84 13.01
N VAL A 79 4.50 1.18 12.10
CA VAL A 79 4.91 1.03 10.69
C VAL A 79 3.79 1.50 9.78
N ILE A 80 4.17 2.22 8.74
CA ILE A 80 3.28 2.72 7.69
C ILE A 80 3.77 2.28 6.31
N SER A 81 2.86 2.18 5.34
CA SER A 81 3.23 1.82 3.95
C SER A 81 2.83 2.91 2.94
N PRO A 82 3.51 4.08 2.95
CA PRO A 82 3.21 5.14 1.98
C PRO A 82 3.61 4.75 0.57
N SER A 83 2.83 5.20 -0.40
CA SER A 83 3.21 5.17 -1.81
C SER A 83 4.15 6.33 -2.17
N SER A 84 4.82 6.21 -3.30
CA SER A 84 5.88 7.12 -3.75
C SER A 84 5.46 8.58 -3.89
N ASP A 85 4.18 8.87 -4.08
CA ASP A 85 3.64 10.24 -4.21
C ASP A 85 3.65 11.07 -2.90
N VAL A 86 3.71 10.39 -1.74
CA VAL A 86 3.78 11.04 -0.42
C VAL A 86 5.01 10.66 0.38
N ALA A 87 5.75 9.63 -0.01
CA ALA A 87 6.91 9.11 0.72
C ALA A 87 7.96 10.21 0.99
N THR A 88 8.28 11.03 -0.02
CA THR A 88 9.22 12.16 0.14
C THR A 88 8.69 13.18 1.15
N SER A 89 7.41 13.51 1.09
CA SER A 89 6.80 14.47 2.04
C SER A 89 6.86 13.95 3.48
N ILE A 90 6.65 12.65 3.69
CA ILE A 90 6.73 12.02 5.02
C ILE A 90 8.15 12.09 5.55
N ALA A 91 9.15 11.76 4.72
CA ALA A 91 10.57 11.80 5.09
C ALA A 91 11.02 13.23 5.45
N THR A 92 10.72 14.21 4.58
CA THR A 92 11.14 15.61 4.76
C THR A 92 10.40 16.34 5.89
N SER A 93 9.18 15.94 6.20
CA SER A 93 8.38 16.50 7.30
C SER A 93 8.64 15.82 8.65
N GLN A 94 9.63 14.93 8.74
CA GLN A 94 10.00 14.19 9.96
C GLN A 94 8.82 13.42 10.59
N LEU A 95 7.89 12.95 9.77
CA LEU A 95 6.79 12.10 10.21
C LEU A 95 7.22 10.62 10.32
N ALA A 96 8.32 10.24 9.67
CA ALA A 96 8.99 8.95 9.83
C ALA A 96 10.32 9.12 10.56
N ALA A 97 10.80 8.04 11.18
CA ALA A 97 12.13 7.94 11.77
C ALA A 97 13.15 7.46 10.72
N PRO A 98 14.41 7.91 10.78
CA PRO A 98 15.48 7.32 10.00
C PRO A 98 15.60 5.81 10.30
N LEU A 99 15.82 5.01 9.27
CA LEU A 99 16.02 3.57 9.40
C LEU A 99 17.48 3.26 9.74
N ASP A 100 17.67 2.34 10.65
CA ASP A 100 18.95 1.70 10.92
C ASP A 100 19.15 0.52 9.96
N LEU A 101 19.86 0.76 8.86
CA LEU A 101 20.10 -0.27 7.84
C LEU A 101 20.94 -1.46 8.35
N SER A 102 21.65 -1.32 9.46
CA SER A 102 22.35 -2.47 10.07
C SER A 102 21.39 -3.54 10.59
N LYS A 103 20.12 -3.17 10.82
CA LYS A 103 19.03 -4.05 11.23
C LYS A 103 18.24 -4.60 10.05
N LEU A 104 18.56 -4.22 8.83
CA LEU A 104 17.86 -4.57 7.60
C LEU A 104 18.80 -5.25 6.59
N PRO A 105 19.38 -6.43 6.89
CA PRO A 105 20.33 -7.13 6.01
C PRO A 105 19.75 -7.39 4.61
N SER A 106 18.42 -7.60 4.49
CA SER A 106 17.75 -7.80 3.21
C SER A 106 17.65 -6.54 2.35
N TYR A 107 17.95 -5.34 2.89
CA TYR A 107 17.91 -4.10 2.13
C TYR A 107 18.76 -4.13 0.86
N ASN A 108 19.97 -4.71 0.94
CA ASN A 108 20.91 -4.81 -0.18
C ASN A 108 20.49 -5.86 -1.24
N LEU A 109 19.45 -6.63 -0.96
CA LEU A 109 18.86 -7.62 -1.88
C LEU A 109 17.68 -7.07 -2.67
N LEU A 110 17.20 -5.87 -2.32
CA LEU A 110 16.14 -5.19 -3.04
C LEU A 110 16.64 -4.70 -4.40
N SER A 111 15.71 -4.45 -5.31
CA SER A 111 16.00 -3.92 -6.65
C SER A 111 16.87 -2.65 -6.56
N ALA A 112 18.05 -2.71 -7.15
CA ALA A 112 18.98 -1.56 -7.20
C ALA A 112 18.33 -0.32 -7.83
N GLN A 113 17.47 -0.52 -8.83
CA GLN A 113 16.71 0.56 -9.46
C GLN A 113 15.78 1.23 -8.43
N LEU A 114 15.00 0.46 -7.66
CA LEU A 114 14.05 1.02 -6.70
C LEU A 114 14.75 1.72 -5.53
N ILE A 115 15.82 1.14 -4.98
CA ILE A 115 16.57 1.76 -3.88
C ILE A 115 17.37 2.99 -4.30
N SER A 116 17.67 3.17 -5.61
CA SER A 116 18.36 4.35 -6.13
C SER A 116 17.45 5.59 -6.22
N LEU A 117 16.13 5.40 -6.22
CA LEU A 117 15.18 6.51 -6.29
C LEU A 117 15.25 7.38 -5.02
N PRO A 118 15.22 8.71 -5.14
CA PRO A 118 15.39 9.60 -3.99
C PRO A 118 14.13 9.75 -3.11
N LEU A 119 13.12 8.91 -3.31
CA LEU A 119 11.77 9.04 -2.75
C LEU A 119 11.70 9.04 -1.22
N VAL A 120 12.63 8.32 -0.56
CA VAL A 120 12.62 8.09 0.89
C VAL A 120 13.90 8.59 1.56
N ARG A 121 14.58 9.54 0.92
CA ARG A 121 15.87 10.09 1.40
C ARG A 121 15.71 11.54 1.77
N SER A 122 16.25 11.93 2.93
CA SER A 122 16.36 13.31 3.39
C SER A 122 17.55 13.45 4.34
N ASP A 123 18.26 14.57 4.28
CA ASP A 123 19.36 14.93 5.20
C ASP A 123 20.40 13.83 5.38
N GLY A 124 20.73 13.09 4.33
CA GLY A 124 21.69 11.98 4.36
C GLY A 124 21.17 10.69 4.99
N HIS A 125 19.91 10.63 5.40
CA HIS A 125 19.26 9.48 5.99
C HIS A 125 18.27 8.79 5.03
N ILE A 126 18.01 7.52 5.29
CA ILE A 126 16.98 6.71 4.62
C ILE A 126 15.83 6.53 5.60
N TYR A 127 14.61 6.86 5.18
CA TYR A 127 13.40 6.84 6.01
C TYR A 127 12.46 5.70 5.67
N GLY A 128 12.68 5.01 4.55
CA GLY A 128 11.85 3.91 4.11
C GLY A 128 12.58 2.96 3.18
N VAL A 129 12.00 1.80 2.99
CA VAL A 129 12.49 0.79 2.04
C VAL A 129 11.40 0.50 1.01
N PRO A 130 11.73 0.35 -0.29
CA PRO A 130 10.75 -0.09 -1.27
C PRO A 130 10.29 -1.50 -0.91
N PHE A 131 8.99 -1.74 -1.04
CA PHE A 131 8.36 -2.98 -0.59
C PHE A 131 7.68 -3.73 -1.73
N MET A 132 6.63 -3.18 -2.29
CA MET A 132 5.90 -3.73 -3.43
C MET A 132 5.65 -2.62 -4.44
N TRP A 133 5.38 -2.97 -5.70
CA TRP A 133 5.03 -2.00 -6.73
C TRP A 133 4.05 -2.61 -7.74
N GLY A 134 3.39 -1.76 -8.49
CA GLY A 134 2.46 -2.21 -9.52
C GLY A 134 1.84 -1.06 -10.30
N PRO A 135 1.11 -1.38 -11.38
CA PRO A 135 0.33 -0.44 -12.17
C PRO A 135 -1.05 -0.19 -11.55
N ASP A 136 -1.72 0.84 -12.07
CA ASP A 136 -3.17 1.00 -11.99
C ASP A 136 -3.80 0.49 -13.31
N PRO A 137 -4.09 -0.82 -13.47
CA PRO A 137 -4.60 -1.35 -14.73
C PRO A 137 -6.08 -0.99 -14.96
N ILE A 138 -6.53 -1.17 -16.20
CA ILE A 138 -7.95 -1.35 -16.48
C ILE A 138 -8.32 -2.78 -16.10
N ILE A 139 -9.19 -2.93 -15.11
CA ILE A 139 -9.83 -4.21 -14.76
C ILE A 139 -11.16 -4.27 -15.49
N TYR A 140 -11.52 -5.43 -16.04
CA TYR A 140 -12.73 -5.57 -16.81
C TYR A 140 -13.35 -6.97 -16.71
N ASP A 141 -14.66 -7.04 -16.90
CA ASP A 141 -15.41 -8.29 -17.06
C ASP A 141 -15.17 -8.85 -18.47
N THR A 142 -14.45 -9.97 -18.57
CA THR A 142 -14.13 -10.60 -19.85
C THR A 142 -15.35 -11.06 -20.65
N SER A 143 -16.51 -11.24 -20.01
CA SER A 143 -17.77 -11.55 -20.68
C SER A 143 -18.41 -10.33 -21.38
N ALA A 144 -18.07 -9.13 -20.94
CA ALA A 144 -18.60 -7.88 -21.51
C ALA A 144 -17.78 -7.33 -22.69
N PHE A 145 -16.56 -7.86 -22.91
CA PHE A 145 -15.64 -7.39 -23.94
C PHE A 145 -15.18 -8.52 -24.84
N ALA A 146 -15.36 -8.37 -26.16
CA ALA A 146 -14.83 -9.31 -27.15
C ALA A 146 -13.31 -9.30 -27.26
N GLN A 147 -12.69 -8.17 -26.93
CA GLN A 147 -11.23 -7.96 -26.83
C GLN A 147 -10.94 -7.13 -25.57
N PRO A 148 -9.77 -7.30 -24.95
CA PRO A 148 -9.38 -6.47 -23.80
C PRO A 148 -9.52 -4.97 -24.11
N PRO A 149 -10.06 -4.15 -23.19
CA PRO A 149 -10.11 -2.70 -23.35
C PRO A 149 -8.67 -2.14 -23.38
N ASP A 150 -8.31 -1.43 -24.46
CA ASP A 150 -6.95 -1.01 -24.74
C ASP A 150 -6.69 0.49 -24.54
N SER A 151 -7.67 1.23 -24.01
CA SER A 151 -7.56 2.70 -23.89
C SER A 151 -8.38 3.24 -22.72
N TRP A 152 -7.78 4.20 -21.97
CA TRP A 152 -8.50 4.99 -20.98
C TRP A 152 -9.69 5.75 -21.57
N ASN A 153 -9.66 6.12 -22.86
CA ASN A 153 -10.76 6.83 -23.49
C ASN A 153 -12.08 6.06 -23.48
N LEU A 154 -12.05 4.74 -23.31
CA LEU A 154 -13.27 3.92 -23.18
C LEU A 154 -14.11 4.30 -21.96
N PHE A 155 -13.49 4.83 -20.90
CA PHE A 155 -14.19 5.29 -19.71
C PHE A 155 -15.15 6.45 -20.01
N TRP A 156 -14.86 7.27 -21.02
CA TRP A 156 -15.69 8.39 -21.48
C TRP A 156 -16.71 7.99 -22.55
N SER A 157 -16.71 6.72 -23.01
CA SER A 157 -17.67 6.28 -24.02
C SER A 157 -19.09 6.22 -23.48
N PRO A 158 -20.08 6.84 -24.15
CA PRO A 158 -21.48 6.79 -23.74
C PRO A 158 -22.06 5.37 -23.65
N LYS A 159 -21.41 4.40 -24.33
CA LYS A 159 -21.75 2.96 -24.26
C LYS A 159 -21.70 2.43 -22.81
N TYR A 160 -20.85 3.00 -22.00
CA TYR A 160 -20.59 2.51 -20.63
C TYR A 160 -21.18 3.43 -19.55
N LYS A 161 -22.25 4.18 -19.89
CA LYS A 161 -22.94 5.07 -18.93
C LYS A 161 -23.38 4.29 -17.70
N GLY A 162 -22.92 4.73 -16.51
CA GLY A 162 -23.18 4.09 -15.22
C GLY A 162 -22.57 2.69 -15.07
N LYS A 163 -21.57 2.34 -15.89
CA LYS A 163 -20.94 1.00 -15.92
C LYS A 163 -19.43 0.99 -15.71
N VAL A 164 -18.84 2.13 -15.34
CA VAL A 164 -17.43 2.21 -15.00
C VAL A 164 -17.26 2.59 -13.53
N SER A 165 -16.09 2.30 -12.98
CA SER A 165 -15.69 2.76 -11.65
C SER A 165 -14.25 3.27 -11.68
N VAL A 166 -13.96 4.25 -10.84
CA VAL A 166 -12.63 4.83 -10.68
C VAL A 166 -12.28 4.90 -9.20
N TRP A 167 -11.01 4.96 -8.89
CA TRP A 167 -10.54 5.01 -7.52
C TRP A 167 -10.72 6.42 -6.93
N ASP A 168 -11.19 6.53 -5.67
CA ASP A 168 -11.29 7.80 -4.93
C ASP A 168 -9.92 8.25 -4.44
N ASP A 169 -9.02 8.46 -5.39
CA ASP A 169 -7.64 8.90 -5.16
C ASP A 169 -7.16 9.83 -6.29
N LEU A 170 -6.04 10.53 -6.09
CA LEU A 170 -5.43 11.40 -7.10
C LEU A 170 -4.99 10.66 -8.36
N SER A 171 -4.81 9.35 -8.31
CA SER A 171 -4.53 8.51 -9.50
C SER A 171 -5.59 8.69 -10.59
N THR A 172 -6.85 8.91 -10.21
CA THR A 172 -7.94 9.26 -11.15
C THR A 172 -7.72 10.62 -11.82
N VAL A 173 -7.12 11.58 -11.11
CA VAL A 173 -6.71 12.87 -11.71
C VAL A 173 -5.58 12.66 -12.71
N TYR A 174 -4.59 11.81 -12.39
CA TYR A 174 -3.50 11.49 -13.31
C TYR A 174 -4.00 10.77 -14.56
N MET A 175 -4.93 9.80 -14.43
CA MET A 175 -5.57 9.14 -15.56
C MET A 175 -6.24 10.14 -16.51
N ALA A 176 -7.00 11.11 -16.00
CA ALA A 176 -7.63 12.13 -16.83
C ALA A 176 -6.60 13.07 -17.49
N ALA A 177 -5.50 13.38 -16.80
CA ALA A 177 -4.39 14.15 -17.35
C ALA A 177 -3.68 13.39 -18.50
N GLN A 178 -3.51 12.05 -18.37
CA GLN A 178 -2.99 11.21 -19.47
C GLN A 178 -3.90 11.23 -20.69
N VAL A 179 -5.22 11.13 -20.50
CA VAL A 179 -6.20 11.20 -21.60
C VAL A 179 -6.10 12.54 -22.32
N LEU A 180 -5.75 13.63 -21.62
CA LEU A 180 -5.49 14.95 -22.21
C LEU A 180 -4.10 15.08 -22.84
N GLY A 181 -3.22 14.07 -22.67
CA GLY A 181 -1.88 14.05 -23.23
C GLY A 181 -0.84 14.82 -22.43
N TYR A 182 -1.10 15.13 -21.15
CA TYR A 182 -0.16 15.84 -20.26
C TYR A 182 1.00 14.98 -19.77
N ASP A 183 1.03 13.70 -20.13
CA ASP A 183 2.15 12.78 -19.92
C ASP A 183 3.25 12.91 -20.99
N ARG A 184 3.08 13.76 -21.98
CA ARG A 184 4.00 13.89 -23.13
C ARG A 184 4.59 15.29 -23.27
N PRO A 185 5.87 15.44 -23.57
CA PRO A 185 6.86 14.37 -23.80
C PRO A 185 7.45 13.78 -22.52
N ASP A 186 7.13 14.33 -21.33
CA ASP A 186 7.67 13.93 -20.02
C ASP A 186 6.54 13.50 -19.09
N PRO A 187 6.44 12.20 -18.71
CA PRO A 187 5.42 11.73 -17.80
C PRO A 187 5.46 12.35 -16.39
N SER A 188 6.61 12.89 -15.96
CA SER A 188 6.73 13.56 -14.66
C SER A 188 5.85 14.80 -14.55
N HIS A 189 5.45 15.37 -15.70
CA HIS A 189 4.55 16.52 -15.77
C HIS A 189 3.16 16.23 -15.16
N LEU A 190 2.70 14.99 -15.18
CA LEU A 190 1.46 14.57 -14.52
C LEU A 190 1.40 14.97 -13.05
N TYR A 191 2.55 15.07 -12.38
CA TYR A 191 2.66 15.35 -10.95
C TYR A 191 2.90 16.85 -10.63
N ASN A 192 2.97 17.70 -11.67
CA ASN A 192 3.20 19.15 -11.49
C ASN A 192 2.42 20.00 -12.52
N LEU A 193 1.16 19.70 -12.74
CA LEU A 193 0.27 20.42 -13.65
C LEU A 193 0.07 21.86 -13.19
N SER A 194 -0.03 22.79 -14.16
CA SER A 194 -0.42 24.19 -13.94
C SER A 194 -1.90 24.32 -13.53
N ASP A 195 -2.30 25.49 -13.06
CA ASP A 195 -3.72 25.77 -12.72
C ASP A 195 -4.64 25.60 -13.95
N GLN A 196 -4.18 26.03 -15.13
CA GLN A 196 -4.95 25.89 -16.37
C GLN A 196 -5.13 24.43 -16.77
N GLU A 197 -4.09 23.61 -16.62
CA GLU A 197 -4.15 22.17 -16.91
C GLU A 197 -5.03 21.44 -15.90
N LEU A 198 -4.93 21.77 -14.60
CA LEU A 198 -5.79 21.23 -13.56
C LEU A 198 -7.27 21.56 -13.82
N GLU A 199 -7.58 22.78 -14.30
CA GLU A 199 -8.95 23.13 -14.68
C GLU A 199 -9.43 22.32 -15.90
N ALA A 200 -8.56 22.05 -16.88
CA ALA A 200 -8.89 21.18 -18.00
C ALA A 200 -9.13 19.74 -17.55
N VAL A 201 -8.31 19.22 -16.61
CA VAL A 201 -8.50 17.90 -16.00
C VAL A 201 -9.82 17.83 -15.25
N LYS A 202 -10.16 18.86 -14.46
CA LYS A 202 -11.45 18.96 -13.78
C LYS A 202 -12.63 18.82 -14.74
N LYS A 203 -12.61 19.57 -15.85
CA LYS A 203 -13.65 19.49 -16.89
C LYS A 203 -13.73 18.09 -17.47
N LYS A 204 -12.58 17.47 -17.76
CA LYS A 204 -12.51 16.12 -18.28
C LYS A 204 -13.10 15.10 -17.31
N LEU A 205 -12.82 15.22 -16.03
CA LEU A 205 -13.41 14.37 -14.99
C LEU A 205 -14.93 14.57 -14.82
N LEU A 206 -15.42 15.80 -14.95
CA LEU A 206 -16.87 16.09 -14.94
C LEU A 206 -17.58 15.44 -16.15
N GLU A 207 -16.94 15.38 -17.33
CA GLU A 207 -17.44 14.62 -18.49
C GLU A 207 -17.51 13.11 -18.21
N LEU A 208 -16.65 12.57 -17.34
CA LEU A 208 -16.63 11.16 -16.97
C LEU A 208 -17.79 10.77 -16.04
N LYS A 209 -18.21 11.69 -15.17
CA LYS A 209 -19.18 11.41 -14.08
C LYS A 209 -20.43 10.63 -14.51
N PRO A 210 -21.10 10.92 -15.64
CA PRO A 210 -22.27 10.17 -16.08
C PRO A 210 -22.01 8.67 -16.31
N ASN A 211 -20.76 8.30 -16.56
CA ASN A 211 -20.35 6.92 -16.80
C ASN A 211 -19.95 6.20 -15.49
N VAL A 212 -19.57 6.96 -14.45
CA VAL A 212 -19.15 6.40 -13.17
C VAL A 212 -20.36 5.92 -12.37
N ARG A 213 -20.40 4.62 -12.06
CA ARG A 213 -21.38 4.02 -11.15
C ARG A 213 -21.09 4.41 -9.70
N LYS A 214 -19.82 4.34 -9.32
CA LYS A 214 -19.33 4.68 -8.00
C LYS A 214 -17.82 4.96 -8.08
N MET A 215 -17.32 5.84 -7.24
CA MET A 215 -15.92 5.96 -6.91
C MET A 215 -15.64 5.02 -5.73
N TRP A 216 -14.73 4.07 -5.89
CA TRP A 216 -14.41 3.09 -4.86
C TRP A 216 -13.24 3.55 -3.99
N SER A 217 -13.23 3.14 -2.72
CA SER A 217 -12.20 3.53 -1.73
C SER A 217 -11.43 2.33 -1.18
N THR A 218 -11.96 1.11 -1.27
CA THR A 218 -11.29 -0.12 -0.83
C THR A 218 -11.34 -1.18 -1.90
N GLY A 219 -10.35 -2.08 -1.95
CA GLY A 219 -10.31 -3.17 -2.91
C GLY A 219 -11.55 -4.05 -2.85
N GLY A 220 -12.02 -4.37 -1.64
CA GLY A 220 -13.26 -5.15 -1.45
C GLY A 220 -14.50 -4.46 -1.99
N GLU A 221 -14.56 -3.11 -1.94
CA GLU A 221 -15.67 -2.35 -2.53
C GLU A 221 -15.69 -2.47 -4.05
N LEU A 222 -14.52 -2.37 -4.70
CA LEU A 222 -14.40 -2.57 -6.15
C LEU A 222 -14.78 -3.99 -6.56
N THR A 223 -14.28 -4.99 -5.83
CA THR A 223 -14.62 -6.40 -6.09
C THR A 223 -16.13 -6.62 -6.03
N ASN A 224 -16.81 -6.09 -5.00
CA ASN A 224 -18.26 -6.19 -4.87
C ASN A 224 -19.03 -5.55 -6.05
N LEU A 225 -18.55 -4.41 -6.59
CA LEU A 225 -19.19 -3.77 -7.76
C LEU A 225 -19.16 -4.67 -8.99
N PHE A 226 -18.09 -5.41 -9.21
CA PHE A 226 -17.99 -6.39 -10.30
C PHE A 226 -18.86 -7.62 -10.04
N GLU A 227 -18.77 -8.24 -8.86
CA GLU A 227 -19.53 -9.43 -8.49
C GLU A 227 -21.05 -9.21 -8.58
N ASN A 228 -21.51 -8.02 -8.25
CA ASN A 228 -22.91 -7.61 -8.40
C ASN A 228 -23.27 -7.16 -9.82
N HIS A 229 -22.36 -7.27 -10.80
CA HIS A 229 -22.56 -6.82 -12.19
C HIS A 229 -23.01 -5.35 -12.32
N GLU A 230 -22.64 -4.51 -11.34
CA GLU A 230 -22.93 -3.08 -11.37
C GLU A 230 -22.06 -2.35 -12.38
N ILE A 231 -20.81 -2.82 -12.59
CA ILE A 231 -19.83 -2.25 -13.50
C ILE A 231 -19.28 -3.34 -14.44
N VAL A 232 -18.67 -2.91 -15.56
CA VAL A 232 -18.00 -3.80 -16.52
C VAL A 232 -16.52 -3.49 -16.69
N MET A 233 -16.06 -2.32 -16.25
CA MET A 233 -14.64 -1.97 -16.20
C MET A 233 -14.36 -0.93 -15.12
N ALA A 234 -13.13 -0.94 -14.63
CA ALA A 234 -12.66 0.00 -13.62
C ALA A 234 -11.15 0.25 -13.76
N MET A 235 -10.68 1.40 -13.29
CA MET A 235 -9.33 1.57 -12.82
C MET A 235 -9.21 0.87 -11.47
N GLY A 236 -8.20 0.03 -11.28
CA GLY A 236 -8.09 -0.74 -10.04
C GLY A 236 -6.67 -1.24 -9.78
N TRP A 237 -6.54 -2.20 -8.89
CA TRP A 237 -5.26 -2.81 -8.51
C TRP A 237 -5.19 -4.27 -8.96
N PRO A 238 -4.01 -4.85 -9.25
CA PRO A 238 -3.87 -6.27 -9.54
C PRO A 238 -4.50 -7.18 -8.47
N LEU A 239 -4.49 -6.77 -7.20
CA LEU A 239 -5.21 -7.42 -6.10
C LEU A 239 -6.69 -7.68 -6.44
N ASN A 240 -7.36 -6.70 -7.03
CA ASN A 240 -8.78 -6.84 -7.37
C ASN A 240 -9.01 -7.91 -8.44
N THR A 241 -8.15 -7.95 -9.46
CA THR A 241 -8.21 -9.01 -10.48
C THR A 241 -7.99 -10.39 -9.87
N ALA A 242 -7.04 -10.51 -8.95
CA ALA A 242 -6.74 -11.76 -8.26
C ALA A 242 -7.92 -12.22 -7.39
N ASP A 243 -8.49 -11.33 -6.58
CA ASP A 243 -9.64 -11.64 -5.72
C ASP A 243 -10.89 -12.01 -6.55
N LEU A 244 -11.19 -11.28 -7.64
CA LEU A 244 -12.28 -11.60 -8.56
C LEU A 244 -12.12 -12.97 -9.20
N LYS A 245 -10.93 -13.32 -9.72
CA LYS A 245 -10.66 -14.64 -10.29
C LYS A 245 -10.80 -15.74 -9.25
N LYS A 246 -10.34 -15.51 -8.03
CA LYS A 246 -10.48 -16.45 -6.91
C LYS A 246 -11.94 -16.68 -6.52
N ALA A 247 -12.78 -15.64 -6.63
CA ALA A 247 -14.24 -15.75 -6.45
C ALA A 247 -14.95 -16.39 -7.64
N GLY A 248 -14.26 -16.73 -8.73
CA GLY A 248 -14.84 -17.33 -9.94
C GLY A 248 -15.44 -16.31 -10.91
N PHE A 249 -15.21 -15.01 -10.69
CA PHE A 249 -15.65 -13.97 -11.61
C PHE A 249 -14.74 -13.90 -12.85
N PRO A 250 -15.26 -13.72 -14.08
CA PRO A 250 -14.46 -13.66 -15.30
C PRO A 250 -13.76 -12.30 -15.46
N ALA A 251 -12.75 -12.06 -14.62
CA ALA A 251 -11.98 -10.81 -14.64
C ALA A 251 -10.74 -10.90 -15.53
N GLY A 252 -10.47 -9.81 -16.24
CA GLY A 252 -9.20 -9.53 -16.92
C GLY A 252 -8.63 -8.19 -16.47
N GLU A 253 -7.33 -8.00 -16.73
CA GLU A 253 -6.69 -6.70 -16.57
C GLU A 253 -5.80 -6.40 -17.78
N THR A 254 -5.59 -5.11 -18.05
CA THR A 254 -4.74 -4.67 -19.14
C THR A 254 -4.15 -3.29 -18.85
N ILE A 255 -2.94 -3.06 -19.33
CA ILE A 255 -2.37 -1.71 -19.41
C ILE A 255 -2.80 -1.10 -20.75
N PRO A 256 -3.47 0.05 -20.74
CA PRO A 256 -3.91 0.72 -21.98
C PRO A 256 -2.73 1.20 -22.81
N LYS A 257 -2.96 1.47 -24.08
CA LYS A 257 -1.95 1.95 -25.03
C LYS A 257 -1.38 3.34 -24.68
N GLU A 258 -2.10 4.11 -23.89
CA GLU A 258 -1.63 5.37 -23.33
C GLU A 258 -0.65 5.17 -22.17
N ASN A 259 -0.29 3.93 -21.83
CA ASN A 259 0.36 3.57 -20.58
C ASN A 259 -0.55 3.82 -19.34
N THR A 260 -0.03 3.58 -18.16
CA THR A 260 -0.74 3.83 -16.91
C THR A 260 0.18 4.47 -15.88
N THR A 261 -0.39 5.09 -14.88
CA THR A 261 0.34 5.38 -13.65
C THR A 261 0.50 4.13 -12.80
N GLY A 262 1.39 4.19 -11.83
CA GLY A 262 1.59 3.11 -10.89
C GLY A 262 2.37 3.58 -9.68
N TRP A 263 2.42 2.75 -8.69
CA TRP A 263 2.94 3.06 -7.38
C TRP A 263 4.16 2.20 -7.02
N ILE A 264 4.99 2.74 -6.15
CA ILE A 264 5.99 2.01 -5.38
C ILE A 264 5.64 2.27 -3.93
N ASP A 265 5.24 1.23 -3.21
CA ASP A 265 5.00 1.33 -1.78
C ASP A 265 6.28 1.12 -1.00
N HIS A 266 6.38 1.83 0.10
CA HIS A 266 7.52 1.78 0.99
C HIS A 266 7.08 1.34 2.37
N LEU A 267 7.96 0.71 3.13
CA LEU A 267 7.76 0.54 4.56
C LEU A 267 8.58 1.60 5.30
N MET A 268 7.91 2.36 6.15
CA MET A 268 8.50 3.39 7.00
C MET A 268 8.13 3.15 8.46
N ILE A 269 9.03 3.51 9.38
CA ILE A 269 8.76 3.52 10.82
C ILE A 269 8.37 4.95 11.18
N THR A 270 7.26 5.13 11.89
CA THR A 270 6.83 6.48 12.29
C THR A 270 7.80 7.10 13.30
N ALA A 271 7.95 8.41 13.24
CA ALA A 271 8.81 9.14 14.20
C ALA A 271 8.37 8.92 15.65
N GLY A 272 7.05 8.84 15.88
CA GLY A 272 6.42 8.66 17.19
C GLY A 272 6.36 7.22 17.69
N SER A 273 6.83 6.23 16.93
CA SER A 273 6.81 4.83 17.40
C SER A 273 7.66 4.64 18.66
N GLU A 274 7.07 4.03 19.67
CA GLU A 274 7.78 3.58 20.88
C GLU A 274 8.37 2.17 20.72
N ASN A 275 8.00 1.45 19.63
CA ASN A 275 8.37 0.06 19.35
C ASN A 275 9.39 -0.07 18.21
N LYS A 276 10.32 0.89 18.05
CA LYS A 276 11.24 0.98 16.90
C LYS A 276 12.04 -0.29 16.64
N GLU A 277 12.45 -1.00 17.70
CA GLU A 277 13.18 -2.28 17.54
C GLU A 277 12.31 -3.36 16.90
N LEU A 278 11.07 -3.51 17.38
CA LEU A 278 10.12 -4.47 16.82
C LEU A 278 9.69 -4.06 15.40
N ALA A 279 9.55 -2.74 15.17
CA ALA A 279 9.24 -2.19 13.85
C ALA A 279 10.36 -2.50 12.82
N HIS A 280 11.66 -2.36 13.20
CA HIS A 280 12.76 -2.76 12.31
C HIS A 280 12.74 -4.25 11.99
N LYS A 281 12.46 -5.11 12.98
CA LYS A 281 12.30 -6.56 12.75
C LYS A 281 11.15 -6.85 11.79
N PHE A 282 10.03 -6.12 11.90
CA PHE A 282 8.91 -6.28 10.99
C PHE A 282 9.26 -5.82 9.57
N VAL A 283 9.91 -4.66 9.43
CA VAL A 283 10.37 -4.18 8.12
C VAL A 283 11.34 -5.18 7.48
N GLU A 284 12.34 -5.69 8.24
CA GLU A 284 13.26 -6.72 7.75
C GLU A 284 12.51 -7.98 7.31
N TYR A 285 11.60 -8.48 8.15
CA TYR A 285 10.79 -9.66 7.82
C TYR A 285 10.00 -9.47 6.52
N MET A 286 9.39 -8.30 6.33
CA MET A 286 8.56 -7.99 5.17
C MET A 286 9.35 -7.85 3.87
N ILE A 287 10.62 -7.41 3.91
CA ILE A 287 11.45 -7.27 2.71
C ILE A 287 12.25 -8.53 2.35
N GLN A 288 12.15 -9.60 3.15
CA GLN A 288 12.72 -10.89 2.79
C GLN A 288 12.04 -11.49 1.56
N ALA A 289 12.81 -12.12 0.70
CA ALA A 289 12.32 -12.71 -0.56
C ALA A 289 11.14 -13.67 -0.36
N LYS A 290 11.19 -14.54 0.67
CA LYS A 290 10.13 -15.48 0.98
C LYS A 290 8.85 -14.79 1.44
N THR A 291 8.97 -13.77 2.28
CA THR A 291 7.80 -13.00 2.76
C THR A 291 7.18 -12.21 1.63
N GLN A 292 7.99 -11.55 0.79
CA GLN A 292 7.46 -10.84 -0.38
C GLN A 292 6.75 -11.77 -1.37
N LYS A 293 7.20 -13.03 -1.52
CA LYS A 293 6.44 -14.02 -2.29
C LYS A 293 5.05 -14.26 -1.70
N LEU A 294 4.94 -14.41 -0.36
CA LEU A 294 3.64 -14.58 0.30
C LEU A 294 2.74 -13.35 0.14
N VAL A 295 3.31 -12.15 0.17
CA VAL A 295 2.57 -10.92 -0.11
C VAL A 295 2.11 -10.89 -1.57
N THR A 296 2.97 -11.27 -2.52
CA THR A 296 2.62 -11.39 -3.94
C THR A 296 1.49 -12.39 -4.16
N ASP A 297 1.49 -13.54 -3.46
CA ASP A 297 0.41 -14.52 -3.54
C ASP A 297 -0.94 -13.95 -3.12
N LYS A 298 -0.93 -13.03 -2.16
CA LYS A 298 -2.14 -12.38 -1.69
C LYS A 298 -2.58 -11.22 -2.58
N THR A 299 -1.63 -10.43 -3.08
CA THR A 299 -1.92 -9.12 -3.70
C THR A 299 -1.75 -9.11 -5.21
N HIS A 300 -1.00 -10.07 -5.75
CA HIS A 300 -0.54 -10.09 -7.14
C HIS A 300 0.34 -8.87 -7.51
N TYR A 301 0.93 -8.22 -6.49
CA TYR A 301 1.84 -7.10 -6.67
C TYR A 301 3.27 -7.60 -6.93
N VAL A 302 4.05 -6.77 -7.61
CA VAL A 302 5.43 -7.10 -7.94
C VAL A 302 6.33 -6.83 -6.73
N PRO A 303 7.15 -7.82 -6.30
CA PRO A 303 8.04 -7.65 -5.16
C PRO A 303 9.20 -6.72 -5.48
N ALA A 304 9.60 -5.88 -4.50
CA ALA A 304 10.81 -5.07 -4.60
C ALA A 304 12.09 -5.90 -4.46
N ASN A 305 12.01 -7.10 -3.86
CA ASN A 305 13.11 -8.04 -3.77
C ASN A 305 13.05 -9.05 -4.94
N PRO A 306 13.91 -8.91 -5.96
CA PRO A 306 13.86 -9.78 -7.15
C PRO A 306 14.14 -11.26 -6.83
N GLN A 307 14.77 -11.56 -5.68
CA GLN A 307 15.00 -12.94 -5.25
C GLN A 307 13.69 -13.67 -4.88
N ALA A 308 12.57 -12.96 -4.72
CA ALA A 308 11.26 -13.59 -4.52
C ALA A 308 10.89 -14.51 -5.70
N ALA A 309 11.35 -14.22 -6.91
CA ALA A 309 11.12 -15.03 -8.10
C ALA A 309 11.61 -16.48 -7.96
N GLN A 310 12.61 -16.77 -7.12
CA GLN A 310 13.08 -18.15 -6.88
C GLN A 310 12.03 -19.06 -6.20
N PHE A 311 10.99 -18.47 -5.60
CA PHE A 311 9.88 -19.17 -4.96
C PHE A 311 8.61 -19.20 -5.83
N MET A 312 8.68 -18.72 -7.07
CA MET A 312 7.56 -18.60 -8.00
C MET A 312 7.63 -19.67 -9.09
N SER A 313 6.47 -20.09 -9.58
CA SER A 313 6.36 -20.90 -10.78
C SER A 313 6.65 -20.06 -12.04
N PRO A 314 6.99 -20.70 -13.18
CA PRO A 314 7.15 -19.99 -14.45
C PRO A 314 5.91 -19.18 -14.88
N ASP A 315 4.71 -19.69 -14.56
CA ASP A 315 3.46 -19.00 -14.88
C ASP A 315 3.26 -17.74 -14.01
N GLU A 316 3.63 -17.81 -12.73
CA GLU A 316 3.61 -16.65 -11.83
C GLU A 316 4.62 -15.58 -12.30
N ILE A 317 5.85 -15.98 -12.63
CA ILE A 317 6.89 -15.08 -13.18
C ILE A 317 6.36 -14.35 -14.40
N LYS A 318 5.72 -15.08 -15.33
CA LYS A 318 5.15 -14.52 -16.55
C LYS A 318 3.96 -13.60 -16.26
N SER A 319 3.06 -14.00 -15.35
CA SER A 319 1.87 -13.21 -15.00
C SER A 319 2.21 -11.88 -14.32
N LEU A 320 3.35 -11.83 -13.62
CA LEU A 320 3.89 -10.63 -12.95
C LEU A 320 4.88 -9.87 -13.85
N HIS A 321 5.10 -10.32 -15.08
CA HIS A 321 6.07 -9.75 -16.02
C HIS A 321 7.51 -9.67 -15.48
N LEU A 322 7.89 -10.58 -14.60
CA LEU A 322 9.24 -10.64 -14.02
C LEU A 322 10.27 -11.17 -15.01
N ASP A 323 9.85 -11.87 -16.05
CA ASP A 323 10.67 -12.30 -17.20
C ASP A 323 11.05 -11.16 -18.15
N ASP A 324 10.31 -10.02 -18.11
CA ASP A 324 10.54 -8.84 -18.93
C ASP A 324 10.22 -7.54 -18.17
N VAL A 325 10.74 -7.45 -16.94
CA VAL A 325 10.42 -6.39 -15.98
C VAL A 325 10.71 -4.98 -16.51
N GLU A 326 11.77 -4.80 -17.30
CA GLU A 326 12.14 -3.49 -17.85
C GLU A 326 11.09 -2.98 -18.85
N ASN A 327 10.62 -3.83 -19.77
CA ASN A 327 9.58 -3.44 -20.72
C ASN A 327 8.24 -3.22 -20.01
N TYR A 328 7.95 -4.00 -18.97
CA TYR A 328 6.76 -3.79 -18.17
C TYR A 328 6.77 -2.44 -17.46
N GLN A 329 7.89 -2.09 -16.81
CA GLN A 329 8.07 -0.81 -16.14
C GLN A 329 7.98 0.40 -17.07
N ARG A 330 8.40 0.29 -18.34
CA ARG A 330 8.28 1.37 -19.33
C ARG A 330 6.82 1.76 -19.63
N LYS A 331 5.87 0.89 -19.31
CA LYS A 331 4.43 1.15 -19.47
C LYS A 331 3.80 1.77 -18.23
N ILE A 332 4.60 1.99 -17.17
CA ILE A 332 4.12 2.45 -15.87
C ILE A 332 4.84 3.76 -15.54
N TYR A 333 4.08 4.83 -15.37
CA TYR A 333 4.58 6.11 -14.90
C TYR A 333 4.48 6.13 -13.38
N PHE A 334 5.56 5.70 -12.71
CA PHE A 334 5.56 5.64 -11.25
C PHE A 334 5.30 6.99 -10.62
N TRP A 335 4.43 7.00 -9.63
CA TRP A 335 4.06 8.18 -8.88
C TRP A 335 5.28 8.84 -8.25
N GLN A 336 5.27 10.16 -8.26
CA GLN A 336 6.33 11.01 -7.74
C GLN A 336 5.75 11.98 -6.73
N ASN A 337 6.62 12.64 -5.99
CA ASN A 337 6.20 13.73 -5.13
C ASN A 337 5.39 14.77 -5.93
N VAL A 338 4.25 15.19 -5.38
CA VAL A 338 3.35 16.16 -5.99
C VAL A 338 3.49 17.51 -5.27
N PRO A 339 4.35 18.43 -5.75
CA PRO A 339 4.61 19.71 -5.03
C PRO A 339 3.34 20.53 -4.81
N ARG A 340 2.38 20.43 -5.72
CA ARG A 340 1.11 21.17 -5.71
C ARG A 340 -0.06 20.30 -5.25
N ARG A 341 0.18 19.26 -4.44
CA ARG A 341 -0.82 18.27 -4.02
C ARG A 341 -2.14 18.90 -3.55
N ALA A 342 -2.07 19.97 -2.77
CA ALA A 342 -3.27 20.67 -2.30
C ALA A 342 -4.19 21.12 -3.44
N LYS A 343 -3.63 21.55 -4.59
CA LYS A 343 -4.41 21.93 -5.78
C LYS A 343 -5.06 20.74 -6.48
N TYR A 344 -4.35 19.63 -6.57
CA TYR A 344 -4.92 18.38 -7.10
C TYR A 344 -6.07 17.89 -6.21
N THR A 345 -5.88 17.90 -4.90
CA THR A 345 -6.91 17.50 -3.93
C THR A 345 -8.13 18.44 -3.99
N GLU A 346 -7.92 19.77 -4.17
CA GLU A 346 -8.99 20.74 -4.39
C GLU A 346 -9.81 20.36 -5.63
N VAL A 347 -9.15 20.16 -6.78
CA VAL A 347 -9.79 19.76 -8.04
C VAL A 347 -10.57 18.44 -7.88
N TRP A 348 -9.98 17.44 -7.25
CA TRP A 348 -10.63 16.16 -7.01
C TRP A 348 -11.88 16.29 -6.12
N ASN A 349 -11.78 17.04 -5.05
CA ASN A 349 -12.91 17.30 -4.16
C ASN A 349 -14.05 18.06 -4.87
N ASP A 350 -13.72 19.04 -5.70
CA ASP A 350 -14.70 19.77 -6.52
C ASP A 350 -15.44 18.83 -7.49
N VAL A 351 -14.70 17.91 -8.16
CA VAL A 351 -15.30 16.90 -9.03
C VAL A 351 -16.26 16.00 -8.24
N LYS A 352 -15.87 15.55 -7.05
CA LYS A 352 -16.74 14.74 -6.19
C LYS A 352 -17.99 15.48 -5.74
N ALA A 353 -17.85 16.73 -5.35
CA ALA A 353 -18.95 17.57 -4.83
C ALA A 353 -19.97 18.00 -5.91
N THR A 354 -19.56 18.05 -7.19
CA THR A 354 -20.47 18.40 -8.30
C THR A 354 -21.50 17.30 -8.47
N GLN A 355 -22.81 17.66 -8.51
CA GLN A 355 -23.93 16.71 -8.72
C GLN A 355 -24.05 16.29 -10.18
#